data_6e9f4474956008cb247ba0c52b32c2a7
#
_entry.id   6e9f4474956008cb247ba0c52b32c2a7
#
_cell.length_a   1.000
_cell.length_b   1.000
_cell.length_c   1.000
_cell.angle_alpha   90.00
_cell.angle_beta   90.00
_cell.angle_gamma   90.00
#
_symmetry.space_group_name_H-M   'P 1'
#
loop_
_entity.id
_entity.type
_entity.pdbx_description
1 polymer ?
#
loop_
_entity_poly.entity_id
_entity_poly.type
_entity_poly.pdbx_seq_one_letter_code
_entity_poly.pdbx_strand_id
1 'polypeptide(L)'
;IIRDIIKFQTTYVDEIVEELDDLAVAEGKQVEIREGTSQAGVDNLPYFSKVFNLINQMLFSIKAEAVAERAIARLKEGKKTVIAFASTMGSFIEQMENDAGLAVTDGDTINADFSVVLQKGLDGILRYTETDTDGQKVFKKFEISDFPLEAQAEYFRISERIKEASTGITISPIDVIVRKITEAGY
;
A
#
# COMPACT_ATOMS: atom_id res chain seq x y z
N ILE A 1 13.01 -2.77 0.85
CA ILE A 1 11.66 -3.35 0.78
C ILE A 1 10.83 -2.62 -0.29
N ILE A 2 10.47 -1.35 -0.13
CA ILE A 2 9.62 -0.64 -1.10
C ILE A 2 10.22 -0.67 -2.51
N ARG A 3 11.54 -0.43 -2.64
CA ARG A 3 12.24 -0.56 -3.92
C ARG A 3 12.13 -1.97 -4.50
N ASP A 4 12.19 -2.99 -3.65
CA ASP A 4 12.12 -4.38 -4.10
C ASP A 4 10.70 -4.72 -4.57
N ILE A 5 9.66 -4.21 -3.89
CA ILE A 5 8.26 -4.36 -4.32
C ILE A 5 8.05 -3.70 -5.70
N ILE A 6 8.55 -2.46 -5.86
CA ILE A 6 8.47 -1.76 -7.15
C ILE A 6 9.22 -2.54 -8.24
N LYS A 7 10.44 -3.02 -7.94
CA LYS A 7 11.23 -3.80 -8.88
C LYS A 7 10.52 -5.10 -9.26
N PHE A 8 9.92 -5.77 -8.30
CA PHE A 8 9.14 -6.98 -8.57
C PHE A 8 7.98 -6.69 -9.52
N GLN A 9 7.22 -5.63 -9.26
CA GLN A 9 6.13 -5.23 -10.15
C GLN A 9 6.64 -4.98 -11.57
N THR A 10 7.65 -4.12 -11.74
CA THR A 10 8.15 -3.72 -13.07
C THR A 10 8.88 -4.85 -13.82
N THR A 11 9.40 -5.85 -13.10
CA THR A 11 10.15 -6.94 -13.74
C THR A 11 9.26 -8.11 -14.12
N TYR A 12 8.24 -8.42 -13.30
CA TYR A 12 7.46 -9.65 -13.49
C TYR A 12 5.99 -9.39 -13.74
N VAL A 13 5.38 -8.44 -13.02
CA VAL A 13 3.93 -8.23 -13.14
C VAL A 13 3.59 -7.45 -14.41
N ASP A 14 4.33 -6.38 -14.68
CA ASP A 14 4.11 -5.54 -15.87
C ASP A 14 4.28 -6.37 -17.15
N GLU A 15 5.28 -7.27 -17.20
CA GLU A 15 5.53 -8.16 -18.34
C GLU A 15 4.35 -9.09 -18.61
N ILE A 16 3.81 -9.75 -17.57
CA ILE A 16 2.65 -10.65 -17.73
C ILE A 16 1.38 -9.88 -18.12
N VAL A 17 1.19 -8.67 -17.57
CA VAL A 17 0.02 -7.85 -17.93
C VAL A 17 0.11 -7.39 -19.39
N GLU A 18 1.31 -7.03 -19.87
CA GLU A 18 1.55 -6.68 -21.28
C GLU A 18 1.28 -7.88 -22.19
N GLU A 19 1.76 -9.07 -21.82
CA GLU A 19 1.46 -10.31 -22.57
C GLU A 19 -0.04 -10.62 -22.63
N LEU A 20 -0.77 -10.42 -21.53
CA LEU A 20 -2.23 -10.61 -21.50
C LEU A 20 -2.96 -9.59 -22.38
N ASP A 21 -2.51 -8.35 -22.40
CA ASP A 21 -3.09 -7.32 -23.27
C ASP A 21 -2.85 -7.66 -24.74
N ASP A 22 -1.66 -8.08 -25.11
CA ASP A 22 -1.30 -8.51 -26.47
C ASP A 22 -2.12 -9.72 -26.90
N LEU A 23 -2.33 -10.71 -26.03
CA LEU A 23 -3.18 -11.87 -26.31
C LEU A 23 -4.63 -11.44 -26.53
N ALA A 24 -5.16 -10.55 -25.70
CA ALA A 24 -6.52 -10.04 -25.85
C ALA A 24 -6.70 -9.25 -27.15
N VAL A 25 -5.68 -8.47 -27.57
CA VAL A 25 -5.65 -7.80 -28.88
C VAL A 25 -5.68 -8.83 -30.02
N ALA A 26 -4.89 -9.90 -29.93
CA ALA A 26 -4.85 -10.98 -30.93
C ALA A 26 -6.19 -11.72 -31.05
N GLU A 27 -6.95 -11.82 -29.97
CA GLU A 27 -8.31 -12.38 -29.93
C GLU A 27 -9.39 -11.42 -30.46
N GLY A 28 -9.00 -10.20 -30.89
CA GLY A 28 -9.89 -9.21 -31.48
C GLY A 28 -10.59 -8.30 -30.47
N LYS A 29 -10.19 -8.30 -29.21
CA LYS A 29 -10.63 -7.29 -28.24
C LYS A 29 -9.96 -5.96 -28.59
N GLN A 30 -10.75 -4.96 -28.92
CA GLN A 30 -10.27 -3.57 -29.07
C GLN A 30 -11.09 -2.67 -28.15
N VAL A 31 -10.41 -1.96 -27.28
CA VAL A 31 -11.01 -0.91 -26.45
C VAL A 31 -10.62 0.46 -27.04
N GLU A 32 -11.52 1.43 -26.94
CA GLU A 32 -11.24 2.80 -27.38
C GLU A 32 -9.99 3.32 -26.65
N ILE A 33 -8.90 3.50 -27.40
CA ILE A 33 -7.58 3.86 -26.86
C ILE A 33 -7.65 5.29 -26.32
N ARG A 34 -7.46 5.43 -24.99
CA ARG A 34 -7.09 6.71 -24.38
C ARG A 34 -5.59 6.70 -24.16
N GLU A 35 -4.92 7.83 -24.46
CA GLU A 35 -3.48 7.97 -24.24
C GLU A 35 -3.06 7.45 -22.85
N GLY A 36 -2.14 6.46 -22.82
CA GLY A 36 -1.62 5.85 -21.59
C GLY A 36 -2.38 4.63 -21.05
N THR A 37 -3.34 4.08 -21.80
CA THR A 37 -4.02 2.83 -21.47
C THR A 37 -3.57 1.69 -22.38
N SER A 38 -3.71 0.45 -21.89
CA SER A 38 -3.52 -0.78 -22.65
C SER A 38 -4.42 -0.85 -23.89
N GLN A 39 -4.03 -1.63 -24.91
CA GLN A 39 -4.77 -1.72 -26.17
C GLN A 39 -6.06 -2.53 -26.03
N ALA A 40 -6.09 -3.52 -25.16
CA ALA A 40 -7.26 -4.38 -24.91
C ALA A 40 -7.92 -4.13 -23.55
N GLY A 41 -7.46 -3.15 -22.78
CA GLY A 41 -8.03 -2.79 -21.48
C GLY A 41 -7.56 -3.68 -20.33
N VAL A 42 -6.39 -4.33 -20.49
CA VAL A 42 -5.72 -5.04 -19.40
C VAL A 42 -4.70 -4.09 -18.76
N ASP A 43 -4.97 -3.61 -17.56
CA ASP A 43 -4.15 -2.59 -16.91
C ASP A 43 -3.70 -3.03 -15.51
N ASN A 44 -2.47 -2.70 -15.17
CA ASN A 44 -2.00 -2.78 -13.79
C ASN A 44 -2.70 -1.75 -12.90
N LEU A 45 -2.93 -2.12 -11.65
CA LEU A 45 -3.34 -1.14 -10.65
C LEU A 45 -2.16 -0.20 -10.34
N PRO A 46 -2.38 1.15 -10.38
CA PRO A 46 -1.30 2.11 -10.17
C PRO A 46 -0.76 2.02 -8.74
N TYR A 47 0.37 1.34 -8.57
CA TYR A 47 0.99 1.14 -7.26
C TYR A 47 1.77 2.36 -6.77
N PHE A 48 2.33 3.17 -7.69
CA PHE A 48 3.21 4.29 -7.32
C PHE A 48 2.56 5.37 -6.45
N SER A 49 1.30 5.72 -6.70
CA SER A 49 0.57 6.68 -5.86
C SER A 49 0.35 6.15 -4.44
N LYS A 50 0.17 4.84 -4.32
CA LYS A 50 -0.01 4.13 -3.05
C LYS A 50 1.28 4.04 -2.25
N VAL A 51 2.42 3.80 -2.93
CA VAL A 51 3.76 3.78 -2.32
C VAL A 51 4.09 5.11 -1.67
N PHE A 52 3.76 6.23 -2.29
CA PHE A 52 4.00 7.54 -1.72
C PHE A 52 3.25 7.73 -0.40
N ASN A 53 1.97 7.37 -0.36
CA ASN A 53 1.17 7.44 0.85
C ASN A 53 1.69 6.49 1.93
N LEU A 54 2.09 5.28 1.55
CA LEU A 54 2.68 4.29 2.44
C LEU A 54 3.98 4.80 3.09
N ILE A 55 4.89 5.41 2.30
CA ILE A 55 6.13 6.00 2.80
C ILE A 55 5.82 7.13 3.79
N ASN A 56 4.90 8.01 3.46
CA ASN A 56 4.52 9.13 4.34
C ASN A 56 3.96 8.63 5.67
N GLN A 57 3.10 7.62 5.68
CA GLN A 57 2.56 7.02 6.89
C GLN A 57 3.66 6.35 7.74
N MET A 58 4.56 5.61 7.10
CA MET A 58 5.69 4.99 7.79
C MET A 58 6.61 6.05 8.43
N LEU A 59 6.95 7.10 7.70
CA LEU A 59 7.78 8.20 8.23
C LEU A 59 7.08 8.92 9.38
N PHE A 60 5.77 9.04 9.32
CA PHE A 60 4.99 9.63 10.39
C PHE A 60 4.98 8.72 11.63
N SER A 61 4.79 7.42 11.46
CA SER A 61 4.86 6.45 12.56
C SER A 61 6.23 6.45 13.26
N ILE A 62 7.31 6.49 12.49
CA ILE A 62 8.69 6.57 13.02
C ILE A 62 8.90 7.87 13.81
N LYS A 63 8.29 8.98 13.40
CA LYS A 63 8.44 10.29 14.04
C LYS A 63 7.49 10.52 15.22
N ALA A 64 6.50 9.67 15.44
CA ALA A 64 5.43 9.91 16.42
C ALA A 64 5.97 10.19 17.83
N GLU A 65 6.97 9.44 18.29
CA GLU A 65 7.58 9.64 19.60
C GLU A 65 8.27 11.00 19.72
N ALA A 66 9.09 11.37 18.74
CA ALA A 66 9.79 12.66 18.74
C ALA A 66 8.80 13.85 18.67
N VAL A 67 7.69 13.68 17.95
CA VAL A 67 6.61 14.70 17.90
C VAL A 67 5.95 14.84 19.27
N ALA A 68 5.64 13.74 19.96
CA ALA A 68 5.06 13.77 21.30
C ALA A 68 6.00 14.43 22.30
N GLU A 69 7.27 14.08 22.32
CA GLU A 69 8.29 14.67 23.19
C GLU A 69 8.41 16.18 22.98
N ARG A 70 8.42 16.62 21.72
CA ARG A 70 8.46 18.04 21.37
C ARG A 70 7.21 18.78 21.83
N ALA A 71 6.05 18.17 21.70
CA ALA A 71 4.77 18.72 22.16
C ALA A 71 4.77 18.87 23.69
N ILE A 72 5.18 17.83 24.42
CA ILE A 72 5.28 17.85 25.89
C ILE A 72 6.25 18.94 26.36
N ALA A 73 7.42 19.08 25.75
CA ALA A 73 8.36 20.12 26.08
C ALA A 73 7.74 21.53 25.96
N ARG A 74 6.97 21.76 24.90
CA ARG A 74 6.27 23.04 24.72
C ARG A 74 5.13 23.27 25.70
N LEU A 75 4.38 22.22 26.05
CA LEU A 75 3.33 22.29 27.05
C LEU A 75 3.89 22.63 28.43
N LYS A 76 5.04 22.06 28.78
CA LYS A 76 5.78 22.44 30.03
C LYS A 76 6.20 23.89 30.08
N GLU A 77 6.46 24.52 28.94
CA GLU A 77 6.72 25.96 28.80
C GLU A 77 5.44 26.82 28.83
N GLY A 78 4.28 26.23 29.09
CA GLY A 78 2.97 26.92 29.05
C GLY A 78 2.48 27.29 27.64
N LYS A 79 3.07 26.73 26.59
CA LYS A 79 2.70 27.02 25.21
C LYS A 79 1.61 26.06 24.71
N LYS A 80 0.64 26.58 23.96
CA LYS A 80 -0.31 25.75 23.23
C LYS A 80 0.37 25.11 22.03
N THR A 81 0.22 23.80 21.89
CA THR A 81 0.78 23.03 20.78
C THR A 81 -0.34 22.53 19.86
N VAL A 82 -0.20 22.79 18.57
CA VAL A 82 -1.06 22.23 17.53
C VAL A 82 -0.23 21.24 16.71
N ILE A 83 -0.73 20.01 16.57
CA ILE A 83 -0.12 18.97 15.75
C ILE A 83 -1.06 18.73 14.57
N ALA A 84 -0.59 19.02 13.36
CA ALA A 84 -1.36 18.81 12.15
C ALA A 84 -0.90 17.51 11.44
N PHE A 85 -1.86 16.73 10.95
CA PHE A 85 -1.65 15.48 10.24
C PHE A 85 -2.16 15.61 8.82
N ALA A 86 -1.45 15.05 7.85
CA ALA A 86 -1.86 15.06 6.45
C ALA A 86 -3.06 14.13 6.17
N SER A 87 -3.13 13.02 6.90
CA SER A 87 -4.23 12.06 6.82
C SER A 87 -4.37 11.29 8.14
N THR A 88 -5.55 10.74 8.40
CA THR A 88 -5.75 9.79 9.50
C THR A 88 -5.42 8.38 9.04
N MET A 89 -5.06 7.50 9.98
CA MET A 89 -4.82 6.08 9.65
C MET A 89 -6.08 5.43 9.07
N GLY A 90 -7.26 5.75 9.58
CA GLY A 90 -8.52 5.25 9.05
C GLY A 90 -8.71 5.58 7.57
N SER A 91 -8.53 6.85 7.17
CA SER A 91 -8.64 7.23 5.76
C SER A 91 -7.56 6.60 4.86
N PHE A 92 -6.36 6.35 5.41
CA PHE A 92 -5.31 5.65 4.68
C PHE A 92 -5.65 4.17 4.45
N ILE A 93 -6.16 3.48 5.48
CA ILE A 93 -6.59 2.09 5.40
C ILE A 93 -7.79 1.97 4.45
N GLU A 94 -8.79 2.84 4.59
CA GLU A 94 -9.95 2.89 3.70
C GLU A 94 -9.57 3.10 2.23
N GLN A 95 -8.61 3.99 1.95
CA GLN A 95 -8.05 4.15 0.61
C GLN A 95 -7.37 2.87 0.13
N MET A 96 -6.57 2.23 0.97
CA MET A 96 -5.93 0.96 0.60
C MET A 96 -6.94 -0.15 0.34
N GLU A 97 -8.05 -0.18 1.10
CA GLU A 97 -9.13 -1.14 0.92
C GLU A 97 -9.88 -0.92 -0.38
N ASN A 98 -10.33 0.32 -0.62
CA ASN A 98 -11.06 0.70 -1.83
C ASN A 98 -10.22 0.47 -3.09
N ASP A 99 -8.95 0.82 -3.03
CA ASP A 99 -8.03 0.69 -4.15
C ASP A 99 -7.56 -0.74 -4.41
N ALA A 100 -7.53 -1.58 -3.37
CA ALA A 100 -7.03 -2.94 -3.45
C ALA A 100 -8.13 -4.00 -3.37
N GLY A 101 -9.41 -3.61 -3.16
CA GLY A 101 -10.51 -4.54 -2.94
C GLY A 101 -10.26 -5.47 -1.73
N LEU A 102 -9.52 -4.98 -0.74
CA LEU A 102 -9.17 -5.73 0.47
C LEU A 102 -10.08 -5.24 1.59
N ALA A 103 -11.06 -6.02 1.99
CA ALA A 103 -11.82 -5.73 3.19
C ALA A 103 -10.93 -5.90 4.42
N VAL A 104 -10.77 -4.85 5.24
CA VAL A 104 -10.25 -4.95 6.60
C VAL A 104 -11.45 -5.22 7.51
N THR A 105 -11.38 -6.30 8.26
CA THR A 105 -12.40 -6.59 9.27
C THR A 105 -12.25 -5.62 10.44
N ASP A 106 -13.35 -4.98 10.83
CA ASP A 106 -13.44 -4.13 12.02
C ASP A 106 -12.85 -4.89 13.24
N GLY A 107 -11.75 -4.39 13.79
CA GLY A 107 -11.05 -4.98 14.93
C GLY A 107 -9.56 -5.28 14.72
N ASP A 108 -9.10 -5.50 13.49
CA ASP A 108 -7.69 -5.81 13.20
C ASP A 108 -6.78 -4.58 13.20
N THR A 109 -7.36 -3.39 13.15
CA THR A 109 -6.65 -2.12 12.92
C THR A 109 -5.90 -1.58 14.14
N ILE A 110 -6.24 -1.98 15.34
CA ILE A 110 -5.70 -1.34 16.56
C ILE A 110 -4.33 -1.88 16.96
N ASN A 111 -4.00 -3.12 16.57
CA ASN A 111 -2.73 -3.76 16.92
C ASN A 111 -1.86 -4.20 15.72
N ALA A 112 -2.25 -3.87 14.50
CA ALA A 112 -1.45 -4.20 13.33
C ALA A 112 -0.16 -3.36 13.31
N ASP A 113 0.96 -4.00 13.05
CA ASP A 113 2.19 -3.30 12.75
C ASP A 113 2.31 -2.97 11.26
N PHE A 114 3.33 -2.20 10.91
CA PHE A 114 3.52 -1.73 9.53
C PHE A 114 3.82 -2.87 8.55
N SER A 115 4.18 -4.06 9.04
CA SER A 115 4.42 -5.26 8.21
C SER A 115 3.14 -5.69 7.49
N VAL A 116 2.00 -5.61 8.16
CA VAL A 116 0.69 -5.94 7.57
C VAL A 116 0.38 -5.03 6.38
N VAL A 117 0.66 -3.73 6.52
CA VAL A 117 0.42 -2.75 5.46
C VAL A 117 1.35 -2.97 4.26
N LEU A 118 2.63 -3.25 4.52
CA LEU A 118 3.60 -3.57 3.46
C LEU A 118 3.28 -4.90 2.76
N GLN A 119 2.83 -5.92 3.52
CA GLN A 119 2.41 -7.19 2.94
C GLN A 119 1.18 -7.02 2.06
N LYS A 120 0.17 -6.26 2.51
CA LYS A 120 -0.99 -5.92 1.67
C LYS A 120 -0.57 -5.15 0.40
N GLY A 121 0.44 -4.29 0.50
CA GLY A 121 1.04 -3.64 -0.65
C GLY A 121 1.68 -4.63 -1.63
N LEU A 122 2.46 -5.59 -1.13
CA LEU A 122 3.05 -6.65 -1.94
C LEU A 122 1.99 -7.54 -2.60
N ASP A 123 0.95 -7.92 -1.84
CA ASP A 123 -0.17 -8.70 -2.39
C ASP A 123 -0.99 -7.90 -3.42
N GLY A 124 -1.07 -6.60 -3.22
CA GLY A 124 -1.81 -5.68 -4.07
C GLY A 124 -1.23 -5.50 -5.47
N ILE A 125 0.09 -5.65 -5.65
CA ILE A 125 0.72 -5.55 -6.98
C ILE A 125 0.41 -6.74 -7.88
N LEU A 126 -0.07 -7.86 -7.33
CA LEU A 126 -0.52 -9.02 -8.11
C LEU A 126 -1.91 -8.80 -8.74
N ARG A 127 -2.53 -7.64 -8.55
CA ARG A 127 -3.86 -7.33 -9.05
C ARG A 127 -3.79 -6.51 -10.31
N TYR A 128 -4.70 -6.82 -11.23
CA TYR A 128 -4.88 -6.12 -12.48
C TYR A 128 -6.36 -5.93 -12.78
N THR A 129 -6.66 -5.13 -13.76
CA THR A 129 -8.02 -4.96 -14.27
C THR A 129 -8.10 -5.40 -15.71
N GLU A 130 -9.21 -6.03 -16.06
CA GLU A 130 -9.60 -6.25 -17.46
C GLU A 130 -10.87 -5.47 -17.76
N THR A 131 -10.98 -4.98 -18.98
CA THR A 131 -12.23 -4.41 -19.46
C THR A 131 -13.07 -5.53 -20.08
N ASP A 132 -14.29 -5.72 -19.56
CA ASP A 132 -15.22 -6.72 -20.11
C ASP A 132 -15.88 -6.26 -21.43
N THR A 133 -16.73 -7.10 -21.99
CA THR A 133 -17.45 -6.83 -23.24
C THR A 133 -18.42 -5.63 -23.14
N ASP A 134 -18.82 -5.27 -21.95
CA ASP A 134 -19.74 -4.15 -21.67
C ASP A 134 -18.97 -2.86 -21.34
N GLY A 135 -17.63 -2.88 -21.44
CA GLY A 135 -16.76 -1.73 -21.15
C GLY A 135 -16.54 -1.48 -19.66
N GLN A 136 -16.90 -2.42 -18.78
CA GLN A 136 -16.70 -2.30 -17.36
C GLN A 136 -15.35 -2.90 -16.93
N LYS A 137 -14.68 -2.26 -15.98
CA LYS A 137 -13.42 -2.78 -15.41
C LYS A 137 -13.71 -3.87 -14.38
N VAL A 138 -13.20 -5.06 -14.63
CA VAL A 138 -13.25 -6.23 -13.73
C VAL A 138 -11.90 -6.39 -13.06
N PHE A 139 -11.90 -6.46 -11.72
CA PHE A 139 -10.68 -6.68 -10.94
C PHE A 139 -10.33 -8.16 -10.92
N LYS A 140 -9.09 -8.48 -11.25
CA LYS A 140 -8.52 -9.84 -11.21
C LYS A 140 -7.24 -9.86 -10.38
N LYS A 141 -6.78 -11.05 -10.03
CA LYS A 141 -5.56 -11.26 -9.26
C LYS A 141 -4.80 -12.46 -9.82
N PHE A 142 -3.50 -12.31 -10.00
CA PHE A 142 -2.60 -13.42 -10.25
C PHE A 142 -2.35 -14.21 -8.96
N GLU A 143 -2.28 -15.51 -9.07
CA GLU A 143 -1.69 -16.33 -8.01
C GLU A 143 -0.17 -16.36 -8.19
N ILE A 144 0.58 -16.33 -7.09
CA ILE A 144 2.06 -16.31 -7.18
C ILE A 144 2.61 -17.58 -7.86
N SER A 145 1.86 -18.67 -7.85
CA SER A 145 2.17 -19.90 -8.56
C SER A 145 2.14 -19.77 -10.10
N ASP A 146 1.50 -18.74 -10.63
CA ASP A 146 1.41 -18.50 -12.07
C ASP A 146 2.70 -17.87 -12.62
N PHE A 147 3.54 -17.36 -11.73
CA PHE A 147 4.81 -16.75 -12.08
C PHE A 147 5.95 -17.76 -12.17
N PRO A 148 7.04 -17.43 -12.92
CA PRO A 148 8.26 -18.23 -12.94
C PRO A 148 8.83 -18.44 -11.52
N LEU A 149 9.52 -19.58 -11.32
CA LEU A 149 10.09 -19.93 -10.01
C LEU A 149 11.00 -18.84 -9.42
N GLU A 150 11.71 -18.10 -10.27
CA GLU A 150 12.56 -16.98 -9.86
C GLU A 150 11.71 -15.84 -9.25
N ALA A 151 10.59 -15.50 -9.88
CA ALA A 151 9.66 -14.49 -9.36
C ALA A 151 9.01 -14.95 -8.05
N GLN A 152 8.62 -16.23 -7.96
CA GLN A 152 8.09 -16.79 -6.71
C GLN A 152 9.11 -16.67 -5.57
N ALA A 153 10.36 -17.04 -5.81
CA ALA A 153 11.43 -16.93 -4.81
C ALA A 153 11.65 -15.47 -4.37
N GLU A 154 11.64 -14.53 -5.32
CA GLU A 154 11.80 -13.10 -5.02
C GLU A 154 10.62 -12.56 -4.22
N TYR A 155 9.38 -12.94 -4.55
CA TYR A 155 8.18 -12.58 -3.79
C TYR A 155 8.29 -13.02 -2.33
N PHE A 156 8.63 -14.29 -2.08
CA PHE A 156 8.79 -14.80 -0.72
C PHE A 156 9.95 -14.14 0.02
N ARG A 157 11.07 -13.84 -0.66
CA ARG A 157 12.19 -13.09 -0.09
C ARG A 157 11.76 -11.70 0.37
N ILE A 158 10.97 -10.99 -0.43
CA ILE A 158 10.44 -9.67 -0.08
C ILE A 158 9.49 -9.79 1.12
N SER A 159 8.60 -10.78 1.14
CA SER A 159 7.66 -11.04 2.23
C SER A 159 8.38 -11.28 3.57
N GLU A 160 9.42 -12.11 3.58
CA GLU A 160 10.22 -12.35 4.80
C GLU A 160 10.93 -11.05 5.27
N ARG A 161 11.50 -10.27 4.35
CA ARG A 161 12.11 -8.99 4.71
C ARG A 161 11.10 -7.97 5.26
N ILE A 162 9.86 -8.01 4.79
CA ILE A 162 8.78 -7.19 5.35
C ILE A 162 8.53 -7.56 6.81
N LYS A 163 8.42 -8.85 7.12
CA LYS A 163 8.22 -9.34 8.49
C LYS A 163 9.35 -8.89 9.41
N GLU A 164 10.60 -9.09 8.99
CA GLU A 164 11.77 -8.76 9.80
C GLU A 164 11.94 -7.26 10.07
N ALA A 165 11.73 -6.42 9.06
CA ALA A 165 12.08 -5.00 9.12
C ALA A 165 10.98 -4.11 9.70
N SER A 166 9.72 -4.57 9.71
CA SER A 166 8.56 -3.73 10.04
C SER A 166 7.90 -4.09 11.35
N THR A 167 8.37 -5.16 12.01
CA THR A 167 7.86 -5.59 13.31
C THR A 167 8.07 -4.49 14.36
N GLY A 168 7.00 -4.12 15.05
CA GLY A 168 7.01 -3.12 16.12
C GLY A 168 6.84 -1.66 15.67
N ILE A 169 6.74 -1.39 14.37
CA ILE A 169 6.36 -0.04 13.89
C ILE A 169 4.84 0.04 13.92
N THR A 170 4.31 0.90 14.80
CA THR A 170 2.85 1.09 14.92
C THR A 170 2.27 1.76 13.66
N ILE A 171 1.09 1.33 13.27
CA ILE A 171 0.31 2.00 12.23
C ILE A 171 -0.53 3.17 12.76
N SER A 172 -0.64 3.34 14.08
CA SER A 172 -1.41 4.42 14.71
C SER A 172 -0.51 5.45 15.41
N PRO A 173 0.20 6.32 14.66
CA PRO A 173 1.06 7.34 15.25
C PRO A 173 0.30 8.37 16.10
N ILE A 174 -0.98 8.62 15.78
CA ILE A 174 -1.82 9.55 16.54
C ILE A 174 -2.04 9.02 17.97
N ASP A 175 -2.35 7.73 18.12
CA ASP A 175 -2.58 7.11 19.41
C ASP A 175 -1.32 7.10 20.27
N VAL A 176 -0.16 6.89 19.66
CA VAL A 176 1.14 7.01 20.35
C VAL A 176 1.35 8.42 20.90
N ILE A 177 1.07 9.43 20.08
CA ILE A 177 1.23 10.84 20.47
C ILE A 177 0.26 11.21 21.60
N VAL A 178 -1.03 10.86 21.44
CA VAL A 178 -2.07 11.14 22.46
C VAL A 178 -1.73 10.44 23.76
N ARG A 179 -1.40 9.17 23.73
CA ARG A 179 -1.02 8.40 24.92
C ARG A 179 0.15 9.05 25.65
N LYS A 180 1.26 9.36 24.96
CA LYS A 180 2.45 9.97 25.57
C LYS A 180 2.15 11.33 26.19
N ILE A 181 1.32 12.17 25.54
CA ILE A 181 0.94 13.48 26.08
C ILE A 181 0.06 13.30 27.32
N THR A 182 -0.89 12.35 27.30
CA THR A 182 -1.74 12.05 28.45
C THR A 182 -0.95 11.46 29.63
N GLU A 183 -0.01 10.54 29.37
CA GLU A 183 0.89 9.99 30.40
C GLU A 183 1.79 11.08 31.03
N ALA A 184 2.09 12.14 30.31
CA ALA A 184 2.82 13.30 30.80
C ALA A 184 1.96 14.30 31.62
N GLY A 185 0.66 14.02 31.76
CA GLY A 185 -0.27 14.82 32.55
C GLY A 185 -0.91 16.01 31.84
N TYR A 186 -1.01 15.98 30.51
CA TYR A 186 -1.61 17.03 29.70
C TYR A 186 -2.83 16.57 28.91
#